data_ea43248ef88170e868782ccacf065810
#
_entry.id   ea43248ef88170e868782ccacf065810
#
_cell.length_a   1.000
_cell.length_b   1.000
_cell.length_c   1.000
_cell.angle_alpha   90.00
_cell.angle_beta   90.00
_cell.angle_gamma   90.00
#
_symmetry.space_group_name_H-M   'P 1'
#
loop_
_entity.id
_entity.type
_entity.pdbx_description
1 polymer ?
#
loop_
_entity_poly.entity_id
_entity_poly.type
_entity_poly.pdbx_seq_one_letter_code
_entity_poly.pdbx_strand_id
1 'polypeptide(L)'
;MTQFQNNTVVAGNLVADARVVNTKATLKDGSPFQILEATLAINGSRKDAQPSFVTIQLVGYTAKRVIDAGKHLKGSSLGVVGVLVDDKYTDESGKVHSRIKVRGEDVMFGDKFASNFNSVTLYAHVASDPTKGSKGEVEFSRMSVGNSVYNAQKKERESSFFHLVAFGSRGQFMADYFHKGDAVMVQGRLHTSKTEGQNPDGSAVSYYNTSIVVSDITFAQRKSVKDEASASAGTDLPDEPEQGVDYSTPNFGAGASQSTNAGFMPGVDMDEIDLELPF
;
A
#
# COMPACT_ATOMS: atom_id res chain seq x y z
N MET A 1 20.24 -8.52 -14.04
CA MET A 1 19.46 -7.47 -13.34
C MET A 1 18.23 -8.16 -12.80
N THR A 2 18.13 -8.32 -11.48
CA THR A 2 16.92 -8.86 -10.84
C THR A 2 15.85 -7.80 -10.97
N GLN A 3 14.90 -8.02 -11.84
CA GLN A 3 13.74 -7.14 -11.98
C GLN A 3 12.89 -7.38 -10.74
N PHE A 4 12.87 -6.42 -9.83
CA PHE A 4 12.06 -6.49 -8.61
C PHE A 4 10.60 -6.56 -9.05
N GLN A 5 9.96 -7.68 -8.79
CA GLN A 5 8.55 -7.84 -9.12
C GLN A 5 7.71 -6.99 -8.17
N ASN A 6 6.92 -6.14 -8.75
CA ASN A 6 5.88 -5.39 -8.08
C ASN A 6 4.72 -5.38 -9.07
N ASN A 7 3.77 -6.26 -8.84
CA ASN A 7 2.62 -6.43 -9.72
C ASN A 7 1.34 -6.43 -8.88
N THR A 8 0.43 -5.58 -9.26
CA THR A 8 -0.85 -5.42 -8.57
C THR A 8 -1.96 -5.44 -9.58
N VAL A 9 -2.96 -6.29 -9.33
CA VAL A 9 -4.18 -6.38 -10.11
C VAL A 9 -5.35 -6.10 -9.20
N VAL A 10 -6.09 -5.04 -9.51
CA VAL A 10 -7.29 -4.66 -8.76
C VAL A 10 -8.47 -4.44 -9.70
N ALA A 11 -9.65 -4.86 -9.30
CA ALA A 11 -10.88 -4.57 -10.04
C ALA A 11 -12.02 -4.29 -9.07
N GLY A 12 -12.74 -3.21 -9.34
CA GLY A 12 -13.84 -2.76 -8.50
C GLY A 12 -14.61 -1.62 -9.15
N ASN A 13 -15.42 -0.94 -8.36
CA ASN A 13 -16.24 0.16 -8.83
C ASN A 13 -15.75 1.50 -8.26
N LEU A 14 -15.81 2.56 -9.08
CA LEU A 14 -15.47 3.90 -8.63
C LEU A 14 -16.47 4.39 -7.57
N VAL A 15 -15.95 4.84 -6.43
CA VAL A 15 -16.76 5.35 -5.31
C VAL A 15 -17.24 6.78 -5.55
N ALA A 16 -16.53 7.54 -6.37
CA ALA A 16 -16.82 8.91 -6.78
C ALA A 16 -16.29 9.14 -8.19
N ASP A 17 -16.64 10.26 -8.79
CA ASP A 17 -16.04 10.69 -10.04
C ASP A 17 -14.53 10.84 -9.88
N ALA A 18 -13.78 10.38 -10.88
CA ALA A 18 -12.33 10.47 -10.84
C ALA A 18 -11.88 11.93 -10.93
N ARG A 19 -10.85 12.26 -10.17
CA ARG A 19 -10.16 13.54 -10.30
C ARG A 19 -9.26 13.49 -11.55
N VAL A 20 -9.54 14.35 -12.52
CA VAL A 20 -8.72 14.48 -13.72
C VAL A 20 -7.93 15.79 -13.65
N VAL A 21 -6.62 15.68 -13.82
CA VAL A 21 -5.71 16.83 -13.86
C VAL A 21 -5.07 16.90 -15.24
N ASN A 22 -5.28 18.02 -15.93
CA ASN A 22 -4.57 18.34 -17.17
C ASN A 22 -3.19 18.92 -16.83
N THR A 23 -2.15 18.32 -17.36
CA THR A 23 -0.80 18.85 -17.23
C THR A 23 -0.47 19.77 -18.41
N LYS A 24 0.64 20.47 -18.31
CA LYS A 24 1.15 21.30 -19.44
C LYS A 24 1.80 20.46 -20.56
N ALA A 25 2.02 19.16 -20.30
CA ALA A 25 2.60 18.25 -21.29
C ALA A 25 1.54 17.71 -22.24
N THR A 26 1.96 17.29 -23.43
CA THR A 26 1.12 16.65 -24.44
C THR A 26 1.62 15.24 -24.74
N LEU A 27 0.72 14.40 -25.17
CA LEU A 27 1.00 13.08 -25.70
C LEU A 27 1.58 13.17 -27.12
N LYS A 28 2.09 12.08 -27.66
CA LYS A 28 2.65 12.04 -29.02
C LYS A 28 1.64 12.35 -30.13
N ASP A 29 0.35 12.15 -29.84
CA ASP A 29 -0.77 12.46 -30.74
C ASP A 29 -1.26 13.91 -30.61
N GLY A 30 -0.58 14.75 -29.80
CA GLY A 30 -0.95 16.15 -29.55
C GLY A 30 -2.04 16.33 -28.49
N SER A 31 -2.66 15.28 -27.99
CA SER A 31 -3.66 15.39 -26.93
C SER A 31 -3.03 15.73 -25.58
N PRO A 32 -3.78 16.34 -24.63
CA PRO A 32 -3.26 16.69 -23.31
C PRO A 32 -2.76 15.44 -22.55
N PHE A 33 -1.62 15.56 -21.90
CA PHE A 33 -1.18 14.54 -20.94
C PHE A 33 -1.99 14.72 -19.65
N GLN A 34 -2.82 13.74 -19.35
CA GLN A 34 -3.74 13.77 -18.22
C GLN A 34 -3.30 12.80 -17.14
N ILE A 35 -3.59 13.17 -15.89
CA ILE A 35 -3.47 12.31 -14.71
C ILE A 35 -4.88 12.12 -14.17
N LEU A 36 -5.30 10.87 -14.03
CA LEU A 36 -6.57 10.47 -13.44
C LEU A 36 -6.29 9.78 -12.12
N GLU A 37 -6.88 10.29 -11.05
CA GLU A 37 -6.83 9.66 -9.72
C GLU A 37 -8.24 9.32 -9.26
N ALA A 38 -8.43 8.10 -8.78
CA ALA A 38 -9.73 7.61 -8.35
C ALA A 38 -9.59 6.59 -7.22
N THR A 39 -10.70 6.31 -6.54
CA THR A 39 -10.77 5.24 -5.53
C THR A 39 -11.72 4.15 -6.01
N LEU A 40 -11.26 2.92 -6.00
CA LEU A 40 -12.04 1.72 -6.29
C LEU A 40 -12.54 1.12 -4.97
N ALA A 41 -13.82 0.82 -4.89
CA ALA A 41 -14.36 -0.10 -3.90
C ALA A 41 -14.25 -1.53 -4.46
N ILE A 42 -13.51 -2.35 -3.76
CA ILE A 42 -13.29 -3.75 -4.08
C ILE A 42 -13.99 -4.57 -3.00
N ASN A 43 -15.08 -5.23 -3.35
CA ASN A 43 -15.81 -6.05 -2.40
C ASN A 43 -15.00 -7.29 -2.02
N GLY A 44 -15.07 -7.70 -0.76
CA GLY A 44 -14.53 -8.96 -0.30
C GLY A 44 -15.29 -10.16 -0.89
N SER A 45 -14.71 -11.34 -0.77
CA SER A 45 -15.33 -12.59 -1.27
C SER A 45 -16.52 -13.02 -0.43
N ARG A 46 -16.61 -12.59 0.83
CA ARG A 46 -17.77 -12.85 1.69
C ARG A 46 -18.82 -11.77 1.52
N LYS A 47 -20.08 -12.16 1.64
CA LYS A 47 -21.24 -11.26 1.43
C LYS A 47 -21.28 -10.10 2.44
N ASP A 48 -20.75 -10.32 3.64
CA ASP A 48 -20.75 -9.36 4.75
C ASP A 48 -19.38 -8.68 4.94
N ALA A 49 -18.41 -8.96 4.06
CA ALA A 49 -17.10 -8.37 4.12
C ALA A 49 -17.13 -6.88 3.74
N GLN A 50 -16.47 -6.06 4.53
CA GLN A 50 -16.31 -4.65 4.20
C GLN A 50 -15.46 -4.49 2.92
N PRO A 51 -15.85 -3.59 2.01
CA PRO A 51 -15.07 -3.35 0.81
C PRO A 51 -13.73 -2.69 1.14
N SER A 52 -12.69 -3.10 0.45
CA SER A 52 -11.41 -2.41 0.47
C SER A 52 -11.44 -1.22 -0.48
N PHE A 53 -10.98 -0.06 -0.02
CA PHE A 53 -10.91 1.16 -0.82
C PHE A 53 -9.48 1.37 -1.31
N VAL A 54 -9.25 1.21 -2.60
CA VAL A 54 -7.92 1.27 -3.20
C VAL A 54 -7.81 2.49 -4.10
N THR A 55 -6.84 3.36 -3.83
CA THR A 55 -6.53 4.49 -4.70
C THR A 55 -5.76 4.02 -5.91
N ILE A 56 -6.23 4.42 -7.09
CA ILE A 56 -5.56 4.20 -8.37
C ILE A 56 -5.12 5.53 -8.98
N GLN A 57 -4.02 5.50 -9.69
CA GLN A 57 -3.53 6.61 -10.50
C GLN A 57 -3.21 6.13 -11.90
N LEU A 58 -3.84 6.73 -12.90
CA LEU A 58 -3.60 6.45 -14.32
C LEU A 58 -3.00 7.68 -14.96
N VAL A 59 -2.07 7.51 -15.89
CA VAL A 59 -1.37 8.62 -16.52
C VAL A 59 -1.35 8.47 -18.05
N GLY A 60 -1.32 9.60 -18.74
CA GLY A 60 -1.15 9.66 -20.19
C GLY A 60 -2.22 8.86 -20.96
N TYR A 61 -1.81 7.96 -21.85
CA TYR A 61 -2.73 7.17 -22.68
C TYR A 61 -3.69 6.30 -21.88
N THR A 62 -3.25 5.76 -20.74
CA THR A 62 -4.10 4.93 -19.88
C THR A 62 -5.23 5.77 -19.27
N ALA A 63 -4.91 6.97 -18.78
CA ALA A 63 -5.93 7.92 -18.30
C ALA A 63 -6.88 8.34 -19.42
N LYS A 64 -6.34 8.70 -20.59
CA LYS A 64 -7.12 9.10 -21.76
C LYS A 64 -8.13 8.02 -22.17
N ARG A 65 -7.73 6.75 -22.22
CA ARG A 65 -8.64 5.62 -22.55
C ARG A 65 -9.85 5.57 -21.62
N VAL A 66 -9.64 5.79 -20.30
CA VAL A 66 -10.74 5.78 -19.31
C VAL A 66 -11.68 6.95 -19.50
N ILE A 67 -11.11 8.14 -19.78
CA ILE A 67 -11.87 9.38 -19.97
C ILE A 67 -12.69 9.31 -21.25
N ASP A 68 -12.08 8.93 -22.38
CA ASP A 68 -12.72 8.80 -23.68
C ASP A 68 -13.85 7.76 -23.67
N ALA A 69 -13.69 6.68 -22.88
CA ALA A 69 -14.73 5.67 -22.68
C ALA A 69 -15.85 6.10 -21.71
N GLY A 70 -15.77 7.30 -21.12
CA GLY A 70 -16.74 7.77 -20.11
C GLY A 70 -16.73 6.95 -18.81
N LYS A 71 -15.68 6.16 -18.57
CA LYS A 71 -15.58 5.26 -17.42
C LYS A 71 -14.90 5.90 -16.20
N HIS A 72 -14.77 7.22 -16.17
CA HIS A 72 -14.21 8.00 -15.07
C HIS A 72 -15.27 8.50 -14.06
N LEU A 73 -16.54 8.16 -14.28
CA LEU A 73 -17.66 8.57 -13.43
C LEU A 73 -17.95 7.55 -12.33
N LYS A 74 -18.52 8.00 -11.23
CA LYS A 74 -18.95 7.18 -10.09
C LYS A 74 -19.75 5.96 -10.55
N GLY A 75 -19.45 4.81 -9.95
CA GLY A 75 -20.09 3.53 -10.24
C GLY A 75 -19.52 2.78 -11.45
N SER A 76 -18.65 3.40 -12.24
CA SER A 76 -17.97 2.71 -13.35
C SER A 76 -17.09 1.57 -12.83
N SER A 77 -17.15 0.41 -13.50
CA SER A 77 -16.30 -0.74 -13.19
C SER A 77 -14.98 -0.66 -13.94
N LEU A 78 -13.87 -0.69 -13.21
CA LEU A 78 -12.51 -0.68 -13.75
C LEU A 78 -11.70 -1.85 -13.20
N GLY A 79 -10.93 -2.51 -14.06
CA GLY A 79 -9.83 -3.36 -13.71
C GLY A 79 -8.52 -2.65 -14.03
N VAL A 80 -7.57 -2.66 -13.11
CA VAL A 80 -6.28 -1.99 -13.25
C VAL A 80 -5.17 -2.98 -12.97
N VAL A 81 -4.23 -3.05 -13.89
CA VAL A 81 -2.96 -3.75 -13.73
C VAL A 81 -1.85 -2.72 -13.61
N GLY A 82 -0.99 -2.85 -12.62
CA GLY A 82 0.06 -1.88 -12.41
C GLY A 82 0.97 -2.21 -11.23
N VAL A 83 1.56 -1.19 -10.68
CA VAL A 83 2.53 -1.29 -9.59
C VAL A 83 2.07 -0.52 -8.36
N LEU A 84 2.39 -1.04 -7.17
CA LEU A 84 2.21 -0.29 -5.93
C LEU A 84 3.28 0.79 -5.82
N VAL A 85 2.85 1.96 -5.43
CA VAL A 85 3.74 3.09 -5.14
C VAL A 85 3.34 3.76 -3.84
N ASP A 86 4.34 4.23 -3.13
CA ASP A 86 4.20 5.07 -1.95
C ASP A 86 4.34 6.53 -2.39
N ASP A 87 3.21 7.23 -2.48
CA ASP A 87 3.16 8.63 -2.91
C ASP A 87 3.27 9.54 -1.67
N LYS A 88 4.44 10.14 -1.52
CA LYS A 88 4.73 11.05 -0.42
C LYS A 88 4.38 12.48 -0.79
N TYR A 89 3.65 13.14 0.09
CA TYR A 89 3.33 14.55 -0.05
C TYR A 89 3.53 15.29 1.29
N THR A 90 3.89 16.55 1.20
CA THR A 90 4.04 17.42 2.38
C THR A 90 2.82 18.32 2.47
N ASP A 91 2.20 18.36 3.64
CA ASP A 91 1.09 19.25 3.90
C ASP A 91 1.54 20.69 4.19
N GLU A 92 0.59 21.61 4.37
CA GLU A 92 0.85 23.02 4.65
C GLU A 92 1.60 23.25 5.98
N SER A 93 1.55 22.28 6.90
CA SER A 93 2.28 22.32 8.17
C SER A 93 3.73 21.82 8.05
N GLY A 94 4.15 21.36 6.88
CA GLY A 94 5.46 20.78 6.65
C GLY A 94 5.56 19.28 7.00
N LYS A 95 4.46 18.65 7.40
CA LYS A 95 4.42 17.22 7.74
C LYS A 95 4.36 16.39 6.46
N VAL A 96 5.21 15.37 6.38
CA VAL A 96 5.24 14.42 5.27
C VAL A 96 4.21 13.32 5.52
N HIS A 97 3.35 13.12 4.55
CA HIS A 97 2.36 12.05 4.51
C HIS A 97 2.68 11.07 3.40
N SER A 98 2.33 9.82 3.61
CA SER A 98 2.46 8.75 2.63
C SER A 98 1.08 8.19 2.29
N ARG A 99 0.88 7.88 1.02
CA ARG A 99 -0.34 7.28 0.52
C ARG A 99 -0.03 6.19 -0.47
N ILE A 100 -0.42 4.98 -0.15
CA ILE A 100 -0.26 3.85 -1.05
C ILE A 100 -1.27 3.95 -2.18
N LYS A 101 -0.78 3.87 -3.43
CA LYS A 101 -1.57 3.91 -4.65
C LYS A 101 -1.19 2.76 -5.58
N VAL A 102 -2.12 2.36 -6.43
CA VAL A 102 -1.82 1.53 -7.61
C VAL A 102 -1.62 2.46 -8.80
N ARG A 103 -0.40 2.59 -9.27
CA ARG A 103 -0.11 3.26 -10.53
C ARG A 103 -0.36 2.29 -11.67
N GLY A 104 -1.47 2.52 -12.39
CA GLY A 104 -1.91 1.63 -13.44
C GLY A 104 -1.08 1.79 -14.71
N GLU A 105 -0.64 0.65 -15.24
CA GLU A 105 0.05 0.52 -16.52
C GLU A 105 -0.92 0.13 -17.62
N ASP A 106 -1.93 -0.69 -17.27
CA ASP A 106 -3.03 -1.03 -18.17
C ASP A 106 -4.36 -1.02 -17.43
N VAL A 107 -5.45 -0.88 -18.20
CA VAL A 107 -6.81 -0.77 -17.69
C VAL A 107 -7.78 -1.57 -18.55
N MET A 108 -8.67 -2.29 -17.88
CA MET A 108 -9.78 -3.02 -18.46
C MET A 108 -11.10 -2.35 -18.07
N PHE A 109 -12.05 -2.33 -18.99
CA PHE A 109 -13.39 -1.85 -18.73
C PHE A 109 -14.39 -2.99 -18.83
N GLY A 110 -15.42 -2.94 -18.02
CA GLY A 110 -16.56 -3.83 -18.09
C GLY A 110 -17.82 -3.12 -17.67
N ASP A 111 -18.96 -3.65 -18.05
CA ASP A 111 -20.23 -3.20 -17.49
C ASP A 111 -20.36 -3.65 -16.04
N LYS A 112 -19.84 -4.83 -15.77
CA LYS A 112 -19.67 -5.38 -14.43
C LYS A 112 -18.64 -6.51 -14.50
N PHE A 113 -17.64 -6.47 -13.64
CA PHE A 113 -16.74 -7.62 -13.50
C PHE A 113 -17.47 -8.76 -12.80
N ALA A 114 -17.27 -9.98 -13.30
CA ALA A 114 -17.87 -11.19 -12.72
C ALA A 114 -17.36 -11.45 -11.29
N SER A 115 -16.14 -11.00 -11.01
CA SER A 115 -15.52 -11.07 -9.70
C SER A 115 -14.65 -9.84 -9.47
N ASN A 116 -14.53 -9.44 -8.22
CA ASN A 116 -13.58 -8.41 -7.83
C ASN A 116 -12.20 -9.05 -7.71
N PHE A 117 -11.21 -8.37 -8.25
CA PHE A 117 -9.81 -8.77 -8.12
C PHE A 117 -9.10 -7.85 -7.15
N ASN A 118 -8.31 -8.45 -6.28
CA ASN A 118 -7.44 -7.73 -5.36
C ASN A 118 -6.23 -8.62 -5.09
N SER A 119 -5.20 -8.45 -5.88
CA SER A 119 -4.01 -9.28 -5.81
C SER A 119 -2.76 -8.42 -5.92
N VAL A 120 -1.82 -8.67 -5.03
CA VAL A 120 -0.49 -8.06 -4.99
C VAL A 120 0.54 -9.16 -5.00
N THR A 121 1.55 -9.04 -5.86
CA THR A 121 2.77 -9.83 -5.80
C THR A 121 3.95 -8.87 -5.73
N LEU A 122 4.73 -8.96 -4.65
CA LEU A 122 5.78 -8.01 -4.36
C LEU A 122 7.07 -8.74 -3.98
N TYR A 123 8.16 -8.42 -4.66
CA TYR A 123 9.51 -8.72 -4.20
C TYR A 123 10.04 -7.49 -3.45
N ALA A 124 10.47 -7.68 -2.23
CA ALA A 124 10.91 -6.57 -1.38
C ALA A 124 11.96 -7.02 -0.36
N HIS A 125 12.52 -6.07 0.37
CA HIS A 125 13.38 -6.35 1.52
C HIS A 125 12.67 -5.94 2.81
N VAL A 126 12.88 -6.72 3.86
CA VAL A 126 12.36 -6.41 5.19
C VAL A 126 13.03 -5.13 5.71
N ALA A 127 12.24 -4.10 5.96
CA ALA A 127 12.73 -2.80 6.42
C ALA A 127 12.78 -2.72 7.95
N SER A 128 11.87 -3.42 8.64
CA SER A 128 11.84 -3.51 10.10
C SER A 128 11.54 -4.93 10.53
N ASP A 129 12.05 -5.34 11.70
CA ASP A 129 11.75 -6.65 12.26
C ASP A 129 10.25 -6.80 12.50
N PRO A 130 9.69 -8.00 12.29
CA PRO A 130 8.27 -8.24 12.52
C PRO A 130 7.88 -8.04 13.97
N THR A 131 6.66 -7.53 14.18
CA THR A 131 6.06 -7.38 15.50
C THR A 131 4.81 -8.22 15.62
N LYS A 132 4.65 -8.94 16.75
CA LYS A 132 3.46 -9.73 17.07
C LYS A 132 2.41 -8.84 17.76
N GLY A 133 1.15 -9.10 17.47
CA GLY A 133 0.01 -8.48 18.13
C GLY A 133 -1.14 -9.46 18.26
N SER A 134 -2.13 -9.10 19.06
CA SER A 134 -3.37 -9.87 19.18
C SER A 134 -4.55 -8.93 19.36
N LYS A 135 -5.71 -9.31 18.82
CA LYS A 135 -6.99 -8.68 19.10
C LYS A 135 -7.99 -9.79 19.42
N GLY A 136 -8.44 -9.84 20.66
CA GLY A 136 -9.22 -10.98 21.16
C GLY A 136 -8.43 -12.28 20.99
N GLU A 137 -9.03 -13.27 20.34
CA GLU A 137 -8.40 -14.56 20.05
C GLU A 137 -7.57 -14.58 18.76
N VAL A 138 -7.57 -13.49 18.00
CA VAL A 138 -6.90 -13.43 16.71
C VAL A 138 -5.47 -12.91 16.88
N GLU A 139 -4.50 -13.77 16.60
CA GLU A 139 -3.10 -13.41 16.53
C GLU A 139 -2.71 -12.94 15.13
N PHE A 140 -1.89 -11.90 15.08
CA PHE A 140 -1.34 -11.38 13.83
C PHE A 140 0.09 -10.91 14.02
N SER A 141 0.80 -10.76 12.92
CA SER A 141 2.11 -10.10 12.90
C SER A 141 2.13 -9.02 11.83
N ARG A 142 2.92 -7.98 12.09
CA ARG A 142 3.14 -6.85 11.18
C ARG A 142 4.60 -6.74 10.85
N MET A 143 4.88 -6.30 9.64
CA MET A 143 6.24 -6.08 9.14
C MET A 143 6.21 -5.00 8.07
N SER A 144 7.23 -4.13 8.07
CA SER A 144 7.43 -3.20 6.96
C SER A 144 8.41 -3.79 5.96
N VAL A 145 8.12 -3.62 4.67
CA VAL A 145 9.02 -4.01 3.59
C VAL A 145 9.27 -2.85 2.64
N GLY A 146 10.47 -2.77 2.12
CA GLY A 146 10.88 -1.75 1.16
C GLY A 146 11.12 -2.35 -0.22
N ASN A 147 10.63 -1.67 -1.25
CA ASN A 147 10.94 -1.93 -2.64
C ASN A 147 11.60 -0.69 -3.23
N SER A 148 12.76 -0.86 -3.87
CA SER A 148 13.52 0.24 -4.46
C SER A 148 13.62 0.07 -5.96
N VAL A 149 13.14 1.07 -6.70
CA VAL A 149 13.16 1.11 -8.15
C VAL A 149 14.04 2.26 -8.63
N TYR A 150 14.93 1.99 -9.59
CA TYR A 150 15.73 3.03 -10.19
C TYR A 150 14.90 3.87 -11.16
N ASN A 151 14.78 5.15 -10.87
CA ASN A 151 14.15 6.13 -11.75
C ASN A 151 15.19 6.71 -12.71
N ALA A 152 15.16 6.26 -13.97
CA ALA A 152 16.12 6.69 -14.98
C ALA A 152 16.02 8.20 -15.34
N GLN A 153 14.84 8.81 -15.14
CA GLN A 153 14.64 10.24 -15.43
C GLN A 153 15.28 11.12 -14.37
N LYS A 154 15.13 10.73 -13.10
CA LYS A 154 15.72 11.43 -11.96
C LYS A 154 17.15 10.97 -11.65
N LYS A 155 17.60 9.86 -12.26
CA LYS A 155 18.90 9.20 -12.01
C LYS A 155 19.11 8.82 -10.54
N GLU A 156 18.03 8.54 -9.83
CA GLU A 156 18.04 8.17 -8.41
C GLU A 156 17.20 6.93 -8.14
N ARG A 157 17.41 6.29 -6.99
CA ARG A 157 16.53 5.20 -6.52
C ARG A 157 15.38 5.79 -5.73
N GLU A 158 14.18 5.44 -6.13
CA GLU A 158 12.95 5.74 -5.38
C GLU A 158 12.58 4.52 -4.55
N SER A 159 12.48 4.70 -3.23
CA SER A 159 12.09 3.64 -2.31
C SER A 159 10.65 3.85 -1.86
N SER A 160 9.87 2.78 -1.97
CA SER A 160 8.50 2.70 -1.46
C SER A 160 8.46 1.70 -0.32
N PHE A 161 7.77 2.06 0.76
CA PHE A 161 7.58 1.19 1.93
C PHE A 161 6.14 0.73 2.01
N PHE A 162 5.96 -0.55 2.35
CA PHE A 162 4.65 -1.18 2.44
C PHE A 162 4.51 -1.93 3.75
N HIS A 163 3.35 -1.79 4.39
CA HIS A 163 3.03 -2.53 5.60
C HIS A 163 2.37 -3.86 5.26
N LEU A 164 2.92 -4.93 5.81
CA LEU A 164 2.38 -6.28 5.71
C LEU A 164 1.66 -6.63 7.01
N VAL A 165 0.54 -7.32 6.87
CA VAL A 165 -0.18 -7.92 8.01
C VAL A 165 -0.45 -9.38 7.68
N ALA A 166 -0.03 -10.28 8.55
CA ALA A 166 -0.24 -11.72 8.41
C ALA A 166 -0.93 -12.29 9.65
N PHE A 167 -1.88 -13.18 9.45
CA PHE A 167 -2.70 -13.77 10.51
C PHE A 167 -2.36 -15.24 10.74
N GLY A 168 -2.60 -15.72 11.96
CA GLY A 168 -2.48 -17.13 12.33
C GLY A 168 -1.07 -17.69 12.08
N SER A 169 -0.98 -18.89 11.52
CA SER A 169 0.30 -19.57 11.28
C SER A 169 1.26 -18.80 10.36
N ARG A 170 0.73 -18.04 9.39
CA ARG A 170 1.55 -17.17 8.54
C ARG A 170 2.13 -16.00 9.32
N GLY A 171 1.34 -15.43 10.24
CA GLY A 171 1.81 -14.40 11.16
C GLY A 171 2.92 -14.91 12.06
N GLN A 172 2.76 -16.10 12.63
CA GLN A 172 3.80 -16.75 13.41
C GLN A 172 5.07 -17.00 12.58
N PHE A 173 4.91 -17.59 11.39
CA PHE A 173 6.03 -17.82 10.48
C PHE A 173 6.75 -16.52 10.13
N MET A 174 6.01 -15.44 9.83
CA MET A 174 6.59 -14.13 9.54
C MET A 174 7.39 -13.62 10.73
N ALA A 175 6.85 -13.72 11.94
CA ALA A 175 7.49 -13.20 13.15
C ALA A 175 8.69 -14.03 13.65
N ASP A 176 8.71 -15.32 13.37
CA ASP A 176 9.73 -16.23 13.91
C ASP A 176 10.95 -16.37 12.97
N TYR A 177 10.78 -16.08 11.68
CA TYR A 177 11.81 -16.40 10.69
C TYR A 177 12.36 -15.21 9.90
N PHE A 178 11.63 -14.08 9.80
CA PHE A 178 12.10 -12.94 9.03
C PHE A 178 12.75 -11.89 9.91
N HIS A 179 13.80 -11.27 9.37
CA HIS A 179 14.56 -10.20 10.02
C HIS A 179 14.83 -9.05 9.06
N LYS A 180 15.09 -7.87 9.60
CA LYS A 180 15.48 -6.69 8.81
C LYS A 180 16.62 -7.03 7.84
N GLY A 181 16.42 -6.72 6.56
CA GLY A 181 17.35 -6.96 5.47
C GLY A 181 17.11 -8.24 4.67
N ASP A 182 16.24 -9.14 5.14
CA ASP A 182 15.89 -10.34 4.37
C ASP A 182 15.14 -9.96 3.09
N ALA A 183 15.44 -10.66 2.00
CA ALA A 183 14.69 -10.53 0.75
C ALA A 183 13.49 -11.49 0.75
N VAL A 184 12.32 -10.96 0.46
CA VAL A 184 11.05 -11.68 0.54
C VAL A 184 10.25 -11.56 -0.75
N MET A 185 9.51 -12.61 -1.07
CA MET A 185 8.44 -12.61 -2.05
C MET A 185 7.12 -12.69 -1.28
N VAL A 186 6.25 -11.71 -1.52
CA VAL A 186 4.96 -11.58 -0.84
C VAL A 186 3.84 -11.69 -1.86
N GLN A 187 2.85 -12.49 -1.54
CA GLN A 187 1.55 -12.48 -2.21
C GLN A 187 0.48 -12.08 -1.20
N GLY A 188 -0.47 -11.26 -1.63
CA GLY A 188 -1.50 -10.78 -0.74
C GLY A 188 -2.57 -9.97 -1.45
N ARG A 189 -3.37 -9.29 -0.65
CA ARG A 189 -4.40 -8.37 -1.11
C ARG A 189 -4.26 -7.03 -0.39
N LEU A 190 -4.66 -5.95 -1.05
CA LEU A 190 -4.73 -4.64 -0.42
C LEU A 190 -5.93 -4.58 0.52
N HIS A 191 -5.72 -4.04 1.68
CA HIS A 191 -6.76 -3.74 2.63
C HIS A 191 -6.60 -2.31 3.14
N THR A 192 -7.68 -1.56 3.12
CA THR A 192 -7.69 -0.19 3.64
C THR A 192 -8.57 -0.15 4.88
N SER A 193 -7.96 0.11 6.01
CA SER A 193 -8.66 0.36 7.27
C SER A 193 -8.92 1.86 7.44
N LYS A 194 -10.06 2.19 8.05
CA LYS A 194 -10.42 3.54 8.46
C LYS A 194 -10.16 3.68 9.96
N THR A 195 -9.46 4.71 10.35
CA THR A 195 -9.27 5.07 11.75
C THR A 195 -9.89 6.44 11.98
N GLU A 196 -10.73 6.58 12.99
CA GLU A 196 -11.30 7.86 13.38
C GLU A 196 -10.44 8.51 14.46
N GLY A 197 -10.17 9.78 14.31
CA GLY A 197 -9.44 10.61 15.25
C GLY A 197 -10.10 11.96 15.43
N GLN A 198 -9.54 12.77 16.30
CA GLN A 198 -9.96 14.15 16.49
C GLN A 198 -8.78 15.08 16.24
N ASN A 199 -9.02 16.16 15.53
CA ASN A 199 -8.06 17.25 15.42
C ASN A 199 -7.92 17.99 16.78
N PRO A 200 -6.87 18.81 16.95
CA PRO A 200 -6.71 19.64 18.15
C PRO A 200 -7.88 20.62 18.39
N ASP A 201 -8.65 20.95 17.36
CA ASP A 201 -9.85 21.78 17.41
C ASP A 201 -11.12 21.01 17.78
N GLY A 202 -11.00 19.69 18.03
CA GLY A 202 -12.12 18.81 18.37
C GLY A 202 -12.91 18.26 17.16
N SER A 203 -12.57 18.65 15.94
CA SER A 203 -13.22 18.11 14.74
C SER A 203 -12.84 16.66 14.51
N ALA A 204 -13.83 15.83 14.11
CA ALA A 204 -13.57 14.42 13.75
C ALA A 204 -12.82 14.32 12.42
N VAL A 205 -11.77 13.53 12.41
CA VAL A 205 -10.96 13.24 11.21
C VAL A 205 -10.90 11.75 11.00
N SER A 206 -11.06 11.33 9.73
CA SER A 206 -10.90 9.93 9.33
C SER A 206 -9.60 9.75 8.57
N TYR A 207 -8.80 8.79 9.02
CA TYR A 207 -7.56 8.40 8.36
C TYR A 207 -7.74 7.04 7.70
N TYR A 208 -7.17 6.89 6.51
CA TYR A 208 -7.25 5.66 5.75
C TYR A 208 -5.86 5.08 5.56
N ASN A 209 -5.65 3.89 6.11
CA ASN A 209 -4.38 3.18 6.05
C ASN A 209 -4.48 1.98 5.14
N THR A 210 -3.60 1.89 4.15
CA THR A 210 -3.55 0.76 3.24
C THR A 210 -2.40 -0.17 3.61
N SER A 211 -2.71 -1.44 3.84
CA SER A 211 -1.76 -2.51 4.13
C SER A 211 -1.94 -3.66 3.14
N ILE A 212 -0.95 -4.54 3.07
CA ILE A 212 -1.03 -5.80 2.33
C ILE A 212 -1.34 -6.91 3.34
N VAL A 213 -2.54 -7.48 3.23
CA VAL A 213 -2.88 -8.70 3.97
C VAL A 213 -2.25 -9.88 3.25
N VAL A 214 -1.31 -10.52 3.93
CA VAL A 214 -0.47 -11.57 3.36
C VAL A 214 -1.25 -12.86 3.20
N SER A 215 -1.34 -13.38 1.98
CA SER A 215 -1.84 -14.72 1.68
C SER A 215 -0.72 -15.75 1.60
N ASP A 216 0.48 -15.33 1.16
CA ASP A 216 1.68 -16.16 1.15
C ASP A 216 2.93 -15.30 1.26
N ILE A 217 3.98 -15.83 1.92
CA ILE A 217 5.27 -15.16 2.05
C ILE A 217 6.39 -16.21 2.07
N THR A 218 7.41 -15.97 1.26
CA THR A 218 8.57 -16.84 1.15
C THR A 218 9.87 -16.05 1.15
N PHE A 219 10.96 -16.69 1.57
CA PHE A 219 12.28 -16.12 1.37
C PHE A 219 12.62 -16.10 -0.11
N ALA A 220 12.96 -14.95 -0.63
CA ALA A 220 13.59 -14.83 -1.94
C ALA A 220 15.11 -14.96 -1.83
N GLN A 221 15.69 -14.39 -0.77
CA GLN A 221 17.08 -14.57 -0.39
C GLN A 221 17.22 -14.31 1.11
N ARG A 222 17.95 -15.16 1.82
CA ARG A 222 18.26 -14.93 3.23
C ARG A 222 19.63 -14.26 3.34
N LYS A 223 19.72 -13.22 4.16
CA LYS A 223 20.99 -12.58 4.47
C LYS A 223 21.92 -13.61 5.12
N SER A 224 23.10 -13.84 4.55
CA SER A 224 24.03 -14.77 5.16
C SER A 224 24.71 -14.12 6.37
N VAL A 225 24.94 -14.90 7.42
CA VAL A 225 25.64 -14.43 8.64
C VAL A 225 27.05 -13.89 8.34
N LYS A 226 27.63 -14.24 7.18
CA LYS A 226 28.93 -13.73 6.73
C LYS A 226 28.85 -12.29 6.19
N ASP A 227 27.66 -11.81 5.82
CA ASP A 227 27.49 -10.48 5.23
C ASP A 227 27.39 -9.37 6.28
N GLU A 228 27.28 -9.71 7.58
CA GLU A 228 27.32 -8.72 8.67
C GLU A 228 28.68 -7.99 8.77
N ALA A 229 29.77 -8.63 8.36
CA ALA A 229 31.11 -8.04 8.34
C ALA A 229 31.37 -7.18 7.09
N SER A 230 30.56 -7.30 6.04
CA SER A 230 30.66 -6.56 4.78
C SER A 230 29.42 -5.69 4.49
N ALA A 231 28.55 -5.51 5.46
CA ALA A 231 27.26 -4.83 5.34
C ALA A 231 27.34 -3.29 5.09
N SER A 232 28.51 -2.75 4.81
CA SER A 232 28.65 -1.37 4.33
C SER A 232 28.41 -1.21 2.82
N ALA A 233 28.12 -2.26 2.07
CA ALA A 233 28.06 -2.20 0.61
C ALA A 233 26.99 -3.10 -0.02
N GLY A 234 25.71 -3.07 0.39
CA GLY A 234 24.84 -3.99 -0.31
C GLY A 234 23.34 -3.89 -0.24
N THR A 235 22.75 -3.19 0.67
CA THR A 235 21.32 -2.87 0.61
C THR A 235 21.17 -1.36 0.55
N ASP A 236 21.11 -0.82 -0.68
CA ASP A 236 20.82 0.60 -0.95
C ASP A 236 19.35 0.97 -0.61
N LEU A 237 18.73 0.28 0.36
CA LEU A 237 17.48 0.74 0.93
C LEU A 237 17.82 1.74 2.03
N PRO A 238 17.36 2.99 1.92
CA PRO A 238 17.36 3.89 3.06
C PRO A 238 16.62 3.22 4.20
N ASP A 239 17.07 3.40 5.42
CA ASP A 239 16.30 3.02 6.59
C ASP A 239 14.92 3.64 6.50
N GLU A 240 13.90 2.90 6.96
CA GLU A 240 12.56 3.47 7.13
C GLU A 240 12.74 4.75 7.97
N PRO A 241 12.24 5.89 7.53
CA PRO A 241 12.48 7.14 8.21
C PRO A 241 11.94 7.04 9.65
N GLU A 242 12.84 7.08 10.62
CA GLU A 242 12.50 6.92 12.04
C GLU A 242 11.61 8.02 12.58
N GLN A 243 11.56 9.17 11.91
CA GLN A 243 10.72 10.29 12.33
C GLN A 243 10.30 11.14 11.14
N GLY A 244 9.01 11.43 11.02
CA GLY A 244 8.46 12.46 10.13
C GLY A 244 7.57 11.98 9.02
N VAL A 245 7.51 10.68 8.74
CA VAL A 245 6.49 10.11 7.85
C VAL A 245 5.49 9.36 8.69
N ASP A 246 4.35 9.98 8.90
CA ASP A 246 3.22 9.35 9.58
C ASP A 246 2.48 8.49 8.55
N TYR A 247 2.78 7.22 8.57
CA TYR A 247 2.13 6.26 7.69
C TYR A 247 0.72 5.89 8.15
N SER A 248 0.30 6.31 9.36
CA SER A 248 -0.91 5.73 9.88
C SER A 248 -1.54 6.33 11.14
N THR A 249 -0.90 7.23 11.85
CA THR A 249 -1.49 7.73 13.09
C THR A 249 -1.86 9.19 13.00
N PRO A 250 -3.11 9.54 13.38
CA PRO A 250 -3.43 10.88 13.79
C PRO A 250 -2.53 11.23 14.98
N ASN A 251 -1.90 12.38 14.94
CA ASN A 251 -1.19 12.92 16.08
C ASN A 251 -2.22 13.29 17.14
N PHE A 252 -2.55 12.36 18.03
CA PHE A 252 -3.31 12.67 19.22
C PHE A 252 -2.39 13.48 20.13
N GLY A 253 -2.73 14.75 20.31
CA GLY A 253 -2.00 15.67 21.16
C GLY A 253 -1.63 15.05 22.50
N ALA A 254 -0.44 15.37 22.95
CA ALA A 254 0.18 14.90 24.15
C ALA A 254 -0.76 14.99 25.37
N GLY A 255 -1.21 13.85 25.83
CA GLY A 255 -1.92 13.65 27.07
C GLY A 255 -1.67 12.24 27.58
N ALA A 256 -0.68 12.13 28.45
CA ALA A 256 -0.40 11.04 29.37
C ALA A 256 0.35 9.80 28.87
N SER A 257 1.50 9.69 29.47
CA SER A 257 2.27 8.52 29.91
C SER A 257 2.99 7.67 28.89
N GLN A 258 4.29 7.75 29.11
CA GLN A 258 5.32 6.80 28.71
C GLN A 258 4.82 5.35 28.71
N SER A 259 4.82 4.73 27.56
CA SER A 259 5.15 3.33 27.47
C SER A 259 6.04 3.13 26.24
N THR A 260 7.20 2.67 26.54
CA THR A 260 8.27 2.22 25.70
C THR A 260 7.79 1.17 24.70
N ASN A 261 8.26 1.32 23.48
CA ASN A 261 8.44 0.28 22.48
C ASN A 261 7.25 -0.20 21.65
N ALA A 262 7.59 -0.25 20.41
CA ALA A 262 6.92 -0.80 19.27
C ALA A 262 6.00 0.21 18.59
N GLY A 263 6.29 0.46 17.32
CA GLY A 263 5.41 1.13 16.37
C GLY A 263 4.07 0.42 16.21
N PHE A 264 3.34 0.31 17.30
CA PHE A 264 1.97 -0.14 17.34
C PHE A 264 1.11 1.07 16.97
N MET A 265 0.42 0.98 15.87
CA MET A 265 -0.65 1.91 15.54
C MET A 265 -1.78 1.74 16.56
N PRO A 266 -2.01 2.69 17.49
CA PRO A 266 -3.24 2.65 18.26
C PRO A 266 -4.39 2.99 17.32
N GLY A 267 -5.33 2.07 17.16
CA GLY A 267 -6.59 2.37 16.51
C GLY A 267 -6.85 1.74 15.14
N VAL A 268 -6.09 0.74 14.70
CA VAL A 268 -6.59 -0.11 13.62
C VAL A 268 -7.74 -0.94 14.19
N ASP A 269 -8.94 -0.59 13.80
CA ASP A 269 -10.11 -1.39 14.16
C ASP A 269 -10.03 -2.73 13.44
N MET A 270 -9.79 -3.80 14.21
CA MET A 270 -9.65 -5.15 13.66
C MET A 270 -10.99 -5.70 13.16
N ASP A 271 -12.11 -5.11 13.58
CA ASP A 271 -13.43 -5.50 13.10
C ASP A 271 -13.61 -5.10 11.62
N GLU A 272 -12.82 -4.12 11.14
CA GLU A 272 -12.77 -3.74 9.73
C GLU A 272 -11.78 -4.57 8.89
N ILE A 273 -10.89 -5.36 9.50
CA ILE A 273 -10.04 -6.28 8.75
C ILE A 273 -10.88 -7.50 8.42
N ASP A 274 -11.19 -7.64 7.15
CA ASP A 274 -11.85 -8.83 6.63
C ASP A 274 -10.98 -10.07 6.89
N LEU A 275 -11.33 -10.82 7.94
CA LEU A 275 -10.63 -12.03 8.36
C LEU A 275 -10.97 -13.20 7.43
N GLU A 276 -10.84 -13.01 6.12
CA GLU A 276 -10.86 -14.16 5.21
C GLU A 276 -9.66 -15.06 5.52
N LEU A 277 -9.86 -15.95 6.45
CA LEU A 277 -9.00 -17.11 6.61
C LEU A 277 -9.14 -17.95 5.33
N PRO A 278 -8.05 -18.22 4.62
CA PRO A 278 -8.10 -19.13 3.48
C PRO A 278 -8.28 -20.55 4.03
N PHE A 279 -9.48 -21.06 3.95
CA PHE A 279 -9.80 -22.49 3.98
C PHE A 279 -10.47 -22.85 2.67
#